data_b76f95a024f86e1122582327aebd4bba
#
_entry.id   b76f95a024f86e1122582327aebd4bba
#
_cell.length_a   1.000
_cell.length_b   1.000
_cell.length_c   1.000
_cell.angle_alpha   90.00
_cell.angle_beta   90.00
_cell.angle_gamma   90.00
#
_symmetry.space_group_name_H-M   'P 1'
#
loop_
_entity.id
_entity.type
_entity.pdbx_description
1 polymer ?
#
loop_
_entity_poly.entity_id
_entity_poly.type
_entity_poly.pdbx_seq_one_letter_code
_entity_poly.pdbx_strand_id
1 'polypeptide(L)'
;MTRYLLVILLLFSGASSAACTVSTVNASFGSVTSFALSGTGEVETTGTLVVACDTVLNLLTSDSVALTYTSASIFANSRATLKRTDNAAITDVIPTRLCAASGCGGSSEVQIGNAYTWSGNTLLGLLGAKRYNIPLYFRTVPGQNVSAGPYQVLLTFSINYNVCAVGAAGLCLTPQTGTATTTILLNMTVTNDCSTMTTPDVNFNSAPLVQSFPTVSQAIAVTCTKGSTYTIGINNGANALNNVRRMVSGSNYMSYDIYKEATTNRWGSSGTERWTSATSSQVSTDGLLRTYNYTAKVLTGQVTPPAGTYTDTLIVDVAF
;
A
#
# COMPACT_ATOMS: atom_id res chain seq x y z
N MET A 1 47.87 -36.19 67.26
CA MET A 1 46.79 -35.17 67.25
C MET A 1 46.73 -34.59 65.84
N THR A 2 45.90 -35.15 64.99
CA THR A 2 45.81 -34.80 63.57
C THR A 2 44.50 -34.05 63.37
N ARG A 3 44.59 -32.73 63.10
CA ARG A 3 43.44 -31.90 62.85
C ARG A 3 43.04 -32.07 61.36
N TYR A 4 41.91 -32.69 61.12
CA TYR A 4 41.27 -32.68 59.79
C TYR A 4 40.61 -31.34 59.56
N LEU A 5 41.16 -30.57 58.68
CA LEU A 5 40.55 -29.35 58.16
C LEU A 5 39.56 -29.74 57.05
N LEU A 6 38.30 -29.78 57.42
CA LEU A 6 37.20 -30.04 56.48
C LEU A 6 36.95 -28.75 55.65
N VAL A 7 37.52 -28.67 54.49
CA VAL A 7 37.22 -27.59 53.51
C VAL A 7 35.85 -27.92 52.87
N ILE A 8 34.80 -27.32 53.39
CA ILE A 8 33.53 -27.33 52.73
C ILE A 8 33.62 -26.38 51.54
N LEU A 9 33.85 -26.93 50.35
CA LEU A 9 33.76 -26.24 49.11
C LEU A 9 32.27 -26.03 48.83
N LEU A 10 31.73 -24.86 49.22
CA LEU A 10 30.42 -24.39 48.82
C LEU A 10 30.47 -24.13 47.31
N LEU A 11 30.13 -25.14 46.52
CA LEU A 11 29.78 -24.99 45.16
C LEU A 11 28.51 -24.15 45.06
N PHE A 12 28.64 -22.84 44.99
CA PHE A 12 27.61 -21.97 44.43
C PHE A 12 27.44 -22.36 42.99
N SER A 13 26.65 -23.40 42.74
CA SER A 13 26.07 -23.63 41.44
C SER A 13 25.08 -22.48 41.22
N GLY A 14 25.55 -21.38 40.68
CA GLY A 14 24.66 -20.40 40.08
C GLY A 14 23.81 -21.16 39.06
N ALA A 15 22.53 -21.36 39.41
CA ALA A 15 21.57 -21.86 38.46
C ALA A 15 21.57 -20.84 37.32
N SER A 16 22.30 -21.12 36.26
CA SER A 16 22.14 -20.44 34.96
C SER A 16 20.74 -20.79 34.54
N SER A 17 19.78 -19.93 34.89
CA SER A 17 18.44 -19.99 34.31
C SER A 17 18.63 -19.78 32.81
N ALA A 18 18.58 -20.88 32.06
CA ALA A 18 18.59 -20.82 30.62
C ALA A 18 17.33 -20.05 30.19
N ALA A 19 17.49 -18.76 29.97
CA ALA A 19 16.38 -17.89 29.60
C ALA A 19 16.17 -17.97 28.09
N CYS A 20 14.92 -18.12 27.64
CA CYS A 20 14.60 -17.97 26.23
C CYS A 20 14.86 -16.53 25.79
N THR A 21 15.35 -16.35 24.59
CA THR A 21 15.46 -15.05 23.93
C THR A 21 14.22 -14.81 23.09
N VAL A 22 13.70 -13.59 23.15
CA VAL A 22 12.53 -13.17 22.36
C VAL A 22 12.99 -12.11 21.37
N SER A 23 12.67 -12.32 20.10
CA SER A 23 12.93 -11.38 19.03
C SER A 23 11.79 -11.36 18.01
N THR A 24 11.78 -10.37 17.13
CA THR A 24 10.76 -10.21 16.10
C THR A 24 11.40 -9.89 14.78
N VAL A 25 10.71 -10.24 13.69
CA VAL A 25 11.03 -9.81 12.33
C VAL A 25 10.01 -8.78 11.91
N ASN A 26 10.49 -7.63 11.41
CA ASN A 26 9.64 -6.58 10.88
C ASN A 26 8.77 -7.08 9.72
N ALA A 27 7.62 -6.45 9.54
CA ALA A 27 6.68 -6.80 8.49
C ALA A 27 6.54 -5.66 7.48
N SER A 28 6.35 -6.01 6.21
CA SER A 28 6.15 -5.05 5.14
C SER A 28 5.05 -5.52 4.20
N PHE A 29 4.12 -4.63 3.89
CA PHE A 29 3.14 -4.85 2.82
C PHE A 29 3.76 -4.67 1.42
N GLY A 30 5.01 -4.18 1.35
CA GLY A 30 5.65 -3.84 0.08
C GLY A 30 5.00 -2.62 -0.58
N SER A 31 4.93 -2.66 -1.91
CA SER A 31 4.27 -1.62 -2.72
C SER A 31 2.82 -2.02 -2.99
N VAL A 32 1.88 -1.15 -2.65
CA VAL A 32 0.43 -1.37 -2.77
C VAL A 32 -0.18 -0.15 -3.46
N THR A 33 -1.09 -0.36 -4.43
CA THR A 33 -1.79 0.76 -5.07
C THR A 33 -2.84 1.36 -4.12
N SER A 34 -3.11 2.65 -4.24
CA SER A 34 -4.16 3.29 -3.42
C SER A 34 -5.54 2.67 -3.67
N PHE A 35 -5.78 2.17 -4.88
CA PHE A 35 -7.05 1.53 -5.25
C PHE A 35 -7.24 0.15 -4.61
N ALA A 36 -6.15 -0.57 -4.32
CA ALA A 36 -6.23 -1.81 -3.54
C ALA A 36 -6.68 -1.53 -2.09
N LEU A 37 -6.29 -0.38 -1.53
CA LEU A 37 -6.68 0.03 -0.17
C LEU A 37 -8.08 0.63 -0.09
N SER A 38 -8.52 1.34 -1.13
CA SER A 38 -9.86 1.93 -1.20
C SER A 38 -10.95 0.93 -1.60
N GLY A 39 -10.57 -0.20 -2.17
CA GLY A 39 -11.47 -1.30 -2.52
C GLY A 39 -12.02 -2.04 -1.29
N THR A 40 -12.72 -3.15 -1.53
CA THR A 40 -13.31 -4.00 -0.48
C THR A 40 -12.36 -5.10 0.00
N GLY A 41 -11.23 -5.32 -0.69
CA GLY A 41 -10.21 -6.31 -0.35
C GLY A 41 -9.32 -5.84 0.78
N GLU A 42 -8.80 -6.79 1.55
CA GLU A 42 -7.76 -6.55 2.55
C GLU A 42 -6.41 -7.00 1.98
N VAL A 43 -5.36 -6.21 2.21
CA VAL A 43 -3.98 -6.61 1.90
C VAL A 43 -3.39 -7.25 3.15
N GLU A 44 -2.76 -8.42 3.02
CA GLU A 44 -2.15 -9.16 4.14
C GLU A 44 -0.63 -9.21 3.99
N THR A 45 0.07 -9.12 5.11
CA THR A 45 1.51 -9.41 5.25
C THR A 45 1.78 -10.14 6.55
N THR A 46 2.98 -10.69 6.68
CA THR A 46 3.35 -11.50 7.84
C THR A 46 4.64 -10.99 8.47
N GLY A 47 4.63 -10.82 9.78
CA GLY A 47 5.81 -10.72 10.63
C GLY A 47 6.04 -12.02 11.38
N THR A 48 7.14 -12.13 12.11
CA THR A 48 7.43 -13.32 12.91
C THR A 48 7.85 -12.93 14.32
N LEU A 49 7.24 -13.55 15.32
CA LEU A 49 7.72 -13.58 16.69
C LEU A 49 8.55 -14.85 16.88
N VAL A 50 9.78 -14.69 17.33
CA VAL A 50 10.69 -15.80 17.60
C VAL A 50 10.93 -15.90 19.10
N VAL A 51 10.64 -17.07 19.68
CA VAL A 51 11.02 -17.43 21.04
C VAL A 51 12.02 -18.56 20.95
N ALA A 52 13.32 -18.26 21.17
CA ALA A 52 14.42 -19.21 21.07
C ALA A 52 14.94 -19.57 22.45
N CYS A 53 14.93 -20.86 22.78
CA CYS A 53 15.35 -21.41 24.07
C CYS A 53 16.57 -22.31 23.89
N ASP A 54 17.48 -22.37 24.88
CA ASP A 54 18.76 -23.11 24.78
C ASP A 54 18.56 -24.62 24.60
N THR A 55 17.53 -25.16 25.23
CA THR A 55 17.13 -26.56 25.10
C THR A 55 15.60 -26.68 25.04
N VAL A 56 15.10 -27.33 23.99
CA VAL A 56 13.73 -27.82 23.92
C VAL A 56 13.83 -29.28 23.50
N LEU A 57 13.83 -30.15 24.49
CA LEU A 57 13.85 -31.61 24.29
C LEU A 57 12.46 -32.21 24.55
N ASN A 58 11.42 -31.38 24.49
CA ASN A 58 10.14 -31.81 25.02
C ASN A 58 8.99 -31.60 24.02
N LEU A 59 8.18 -32.64 23.95
CA LEU A 59 6.91 -32.69 23.21
C LEU A 59 5.73 -32.54 24.19
N LEU A 60 5.83 -31.62 25.19
CA LEU A 60 4.76 -31.42 26.13
C LEU A 60 3.72 -30.42 25.63
N THR A 61 2.48 -30.80 25.82
CA THR A 61 1.31 -29.95 25.50
C THR A 61 1.11 -28.78 26.47
N SER A 62 1.98 -28.67 27.51
CA SER A 62 1.91 -27.62 28.55
C SER A 62 2.64 -26.32 28.18
N ASP A 63 3.44 -26.35 27.11
CA ASP A 63 4.15 -25.15 26.63
C ASP A 63 3.19 -24.09 26.15
N SER A 64 3.49 -22.83 26.46
CA SER A 64 2.67 -21.70 26.06
C SER A 64 3.51 -20.45 25.78
N VAL A 65 3.10 -19.71 24.79
CA VAL A 65 3.59 -18.36 24.47
C VAL A 65 2.39 -17.44 24.37
N ALA A 66 2.32 -16.42 25.21
CA ALA A 66 1.29 -15.40 25.18
C ALA A 66 1.86 -14.07 24.69
N LEU A 67 1.22 -13.48 23.70
CA LEU A 67 1.50 -12.15 23.18
C LEU A 67 0.40 -11.21 23.67
N THR A 68 0.78 -10.17 24.41
CA THR A 68 -0.08 -9.04 24.73
C THR A 68 0.29 -7.86 23.82
N TYR A 69 -0.68 -7.36 23.07
CA TYR A 69 -0.49 -6.17 22.24
C TYR A 69 -0.61 -4.91 23.10
N THR A 70 0.53 -4.36 23.55
CA THR A 70 0.55 -3.30 24.57
C THR A 70 0.27 -1.92 24.01
N SER A 71 0.87 -1.57 22.86
CA SER A 71 0.69 -0.26 22.25
C SER A 71 1.12 -0.22 20.78
N ALA A 72 0.75 0.85 20.11
CA ALA A 72 1.31 1.25 18.81
C ALA A 72 1.67 2.75 18.84
N SER A 73 2.67 3.14 18.05
CA SER A 73 3.08 4.56 17.97
C SER A 73 1.96 5.48 17.48
N ILE A 74 1.05 4.94 16.66
CA ILE A 74 -0.17 5.59 16.19
C ILE A 74 -1.26 4.53 16.15
N PHE A 75 -2.44 4.85 16.67
CA PHE A 75 -3.57 3.92 16.71
C PHE A 75 -4.92 4.63 16.61
N ALA A 76 -5.92 3.90 16.14
CA ALA A 76 -7.31 4.29 16.15
C ALA A 76 -8.19 3.05 16.39
N ASN A 77 -9.24 3.17 17.20
CA ASN A 77 -10.16 2.08 17.50
C ASN A 77 -9.45 0.78 17.93
N SER A 78 -8.47 0.90 18.83
CA SER A 78 -7.64 -0.22 19.37
C SER A 78 -6.84 -0.99 18.29
N ARG A 79 -6.60 -0.39 17.11
CA ARG A 79 -5.79 -0.93 16.03
C ARG A 79 -4.63 -0.02 15.71
N ALA A 80 -3.47 -0.60 15.39
CA ALA A 80 -2.35 0.17 14.84
C ALA A 80 -2.77 0.82 13.53
N THR A 81 -2.23 1.99 13.28
CA THR A 81 -2.59 2.80 12.12
C THR A 81 -1.32 3.31 11.46
N LEU A 82 -1.05 2.84 10.25
CA LEU A 82 0.07 3.33 9.43
C LEU A 82 -0.16 4.80 9.07
N LYS A 83 0.88 5.63 9.21
CA LYS A 83 0.88 7.05 8.87
C LYS A 83 2.04 7.39 7.94
N ARG A 84 1.83 8.42 7.10
CA ARG A 84 2.89 8.93 6.22
C ARG A 84 4.10 9.40 7.01
N THR A 85 5.31 9.08 6.50
CA THR A 85 6.57 9.42 7.18
C THR A 85 7.37 10.53 6.51
N ASP A 86 7.13 10.77 5.22
CA ASP A 86 7.85 11.75 4.40
C ASP A 86 7.17 13.15 4.38
N ASN A 87 5.89 13.22 4.72
CA ASN A 87 5.15 14.49 4.69
C ASN A 87 4.14 14.56 5.85
N ALA A 88 4.48 15.33 6.88
CA ALA A 88 3.65 15.49 8.07
C ALA A 88 2.32 16.24 7.82
N ALA A 89 2.22 17.01 6.73
CA ALA A 89 0.99 17.71 6.37
C ALA A 89 -0.11 16.77 5.85
N ILE A 90 0.28 15.56 5.42
CA ILE A 90 -0.67 14.53 4.99
C ILE A 90 -1.13 13.76 6.22
N THR A 91 -2.44 13.83 6.49
CA THR A 91 -3.07 13.20 7.65
C THR A 91 -3.69 11.85 7.35
N ASP A 92 -3.52 11.36 6.12
CA ASP A 92 -4.02 10.05 5.69
C ASP A 92 -3.44 8.95 6.57
N VAL A 93 -4.29 7.97 6.90
CA VAL A 93 -3.96 6.85 7.77
C VAL A 93 -4.53 5.55 7.23
N ILE A 94 -3.84 4.44 7.50
CA ILE A 94 -4.27 3.11 7.08
C ILE A 94 -4.35 2.24 8.34
N PRO A 95 -5.55 2.04 8.92
CA PRO A 95 -5.73 1.13 10.04
C PRO A 95 -5.39 -0.31 9.65
N THR A 96 -4.78 -1.04 10.60
CA THR A 96 -4.39 -2.43 10.40
C THR A 96 -4.92 -3.33 11.49
N ARG A 97 -5.25 -4.57 11.16
CA ARG A 97 -5.62 -5.64 12.07
C ARG A 97 -4.38 -6.51 12.31
N LEU A 98 -4.12 -6.89 13.55
CA LEU A 98 -3.16 -7.93 13.91
C LEU A 98 -3.92 -9.21 14.19
N CYS A 99 -3.50 -10.33 13.59
CA CYS A 99 -4.18 -11.60 13.76
C CYS A 99 -3.18 -12.73 14.03
N ALA A 100 -3.58 -13.65 14.89
CA ALA A 100 -2.82 -14.85 15.22
C ALA A 100 -2.96 -15.97 14.17
N ALA A 101 -3.90 -15.82 13.22
CA ALA A 101 -4.11 -16.74 12.12
C ALA A 101 -4.33 -15.97 10.82
N SER A 102 -3.88 -16.54 9.69
CA SER A 102 -4.10 -15.96 8.35
C SER A 102 -5.59 -15.75 8.09
N GLY A 103 -5.92 -14.69 7.37
CA GLY A 103 -7.29 -14.34 7.07
C GLY A 103 -8.08 -13.75 8.23
N CYS A 104 -7.48 -13.62 9.44
CA CYS A 104 -8.16 -13.08 10.62
C CYS A 104 -9.48 -13.78 10.98
N GLY A 105 -9.58 -15.07 10.72
CA GLY A 105 -10.79 -15.84 10.99
C GLY A 105 -11.04 -16.03 12.50
N GLY A 106 -12.32 -16.10 12.88
CA GLY A 106 -12.74 -16.36 14.26
C GLY A 106 -12.29 -15.28 15.24
N SER A 107 -11.80 -15.71 16.42
CA SER A 107 -11.27 -14.85 17.49
C SER A 107 -9.77 -14.60 17.40
N SER A 108 -9.17 -14.70 16.20
CA SER A 108 -7.73 -14.56 16.03
C SER A 108 -7.24 -13.11 15.98
N GLU A 109 -8.12 -12.12 15.86
CA GLU A 109 -7.74 -10.70 15.90
C GLU A 109 -7.32 -10.30 17.31
N VAL A 110 -6.13 -9.69 17.43
CA VAL A 110 -5.57 -9.18 18.67
C VAL A 110 -5.56 -7.66 18.62
N GLN A 111 -6.41 -7.02 19.42
CA GLN A 111 -6.48 -5.57 19.54
C GLN A 111 -5.52 -5.06 20.64
N ILE A 112 -5.18 -3.77 20.61
CA ILE A 112 -4.37 -3.13 21.66
C ILE A 112 -5.07 -3.32 23.02
N GLY A 113 -4.29 -3.79 24.00
CA GLY A 113 -4.75 -4.16 25.34
C GLY A 113 -5.12 -5.63 25.50
N ASN A 114 -5.30 -6.38 24.40
CA ASN A 114 -5.67 -7.80 24.45
C ASN A 114 -4.46 -8.71 24.27
N ALA A 115 -4.63 -9.97 24.70
CA ALA A 115 -3.62 -11.02 24.57
C ALA A 115 -4.14 -12.19 23.71
N TYR A 116 -3.22 -12.88 23.07
CA TYR A 116 -3.44 -14.16 22.42
C TYR A 116 -2.40 -15.17 22.89
N THR A 117 -2.81 -16.40 23.17
CA THR A 117 -1.94 -17.47 23.68
C THR A 117 -1.90 -18.64 22.71
N TRP A 118 -0.70 -18.99 22.24
CA TRP A 118 -0.43 -20.24 21.55
C TRP A 118 -0.04 -21.29 22.61
N SER A 119 -0.63 -22.46 22.55
CA SER A 119 -0.36 -23.57 23.50
C SER A 119 -0.64 -24.91 22.85
N GLY A 120 -0.20 -25.97 23.48
CA GLY A 120 -0.45 -27.34 23.06
C GLY A 120 0.03 -27.64 21.64
N ASN A 121 -0.76 -28.40 20.88
CA ASN A 121 -0.40 -28.81 19.53
C ASN A 121 -0.20 -27.65 18.55
N THR A 122 -0.90 -26.53 18.73
CA THR A 122 -0.73 -25.35 17.90
C THR A 122 0.67 -24.75 18.06
N LEU A 123 1.17 -24.64 19.29
CA LEU A 123 2.52 -24.14 19.55
C LEU A 123 3.59 -25.16 19.09
N LEU A 124 3.37 -26.45 19.32
CA LEU A 124 4.27 -27.52 18.88
C LEU A 124 4.46 -27.54 17.36
N GLY A 125 3.41 -27.27 16.61
CA GLY A 125 3.47 -27.15 15.16
C GLY A 125 4.35 -25.98 14.65
N LEU A 126 4.66 -25.00 15.51
CA LEU A 126 5.50 -23.85 15.22
C LEU A 126 6.96 -24.03 15.69
N LEU A 127 7.28 -25.16 16.33
CA LEU A 127 8.60 -25.46 16.84
C LEU A 127 9.54 -25.91 15.72
N GLY A 128 10.68 -25.26 15.60
CA GLY A 128 11.76 -25.66 14.71
C GLY A 128 13.13 -25.38 15.33
N ALA A 129 14.03 -26.36 15.34
CA ALA A 129 15.43 -26.21 15.76
C ALA A 129 15.62 -25.39 17.06
N LYS A 130 14.93 -25.76 18.13
CA LYS A 130 14.96 -25.11 19.48
C LYS A 130 14.31 -23.73 19.56
N ARG A 131 13.46 -23.37 18.59
CA ARG A 131 12.75 -22.08 18.60
C ARG A 131 11.33 -22.22 18.11
N TYR A 132 10.46 -21.40 18.66
CA TYR A 132 9.11 -21.22 18.15
C TYR A 132 9.11 -20.04 17.18
N ASN A 133 8.74 -20.27 15.91
CA ASN A 133 8.57 -19.25 14.89
C ASN A 133 7.07 -18.99 14.71
N ILE A 134 6.55 -18.00 15.41
CA ILE A 134 5.13 -17.70 15.49
C ILE A 134 4.81 -16.63 14.42
N PRO A 135 4.04 -16.96 13.37
CA PRO A 135 3.63 -15.98 12.39
C PRO A 135 2.60 -15.02 12.99
N LEU A 136 2.78 -13.74 12.69
CA LEU A 136 1.85 -12.66 13.04
C LEU A 136 1.34 -12.06 11.74
N TYR A 137 0.03 -12.13 11.52
CA TYR A 137 -0.60 -11.67 10.29
C TYR A 137 -1.12 -10.26 10.46
N PHE A 138 -0.73 -9.37 9.55
CA PHE A 138 -1.18 -8.00 9.52
C PHE A 138 -2.05 -7.80 8.29
N ARG A 139 -3.23 -7.20 8.46
CA ARG A 139 -4.17 -6.93 7.37
C ARG A 139 -4.62 -5.49 7.39
N THR A 140 -4.75 -4.87 6.22
CA THR A 140 -5.32 -3.53 6.11
C THR A 140 -6.83 -3.56 6.33
N VAL A 141 -7.38 -2.49 6.89
CA VAL A 141 -8.82 -2.26 6.87
C VAL A 141 -9.19 -1.65 5.53
N PRO A 142 -10.11 -2.24 4.75
CA PRO A 142 -10.47 -1.75 3.43
C PRO A 142 -11.19 -0.39 3.46
N GLY A 143 -11.35 0.23 2.28
CA GLY A 143 -12.06 1.48 2.12
C GLY A 143 -11.25 2.74 2.45
N GLN A 144 -9.91 2.67 2.44
CA GLN A 144 -9.03 3.79 2.77
C GLN A 144 -8.63 4.57 1.53
N ASN A 145 -9.11 5.82 1.40
CA ASN A 145 -8.69 6.74 0.35
C ASN A 145 -7.45 7.53 0.81
N VAL A 146 -6.27 7.07 0.38
CA VAL A 146 -4.99 7.60 0.83
C VAL A 146 -4.11 8.04 -0.33
N SER A 147 -3.24 9.01 -0.06
CA SER A 147 -2.23 9.51 -0.99
C SER A 147 -1.04 8.55 -1.12
N ALA A 148 -0.33 8.60 -2.22
CA ALA A 148 0.89 7.81 -2.42
C ALA A 148 2.04 8.26 -1.52
N GLY A 149 2.89 7.33 -1.11
CA GLY A 149 4.09 7.56 -0.30
C GLY A 149 4.35 6.46 0.73
N PRO A 150 5.41 6.62 1.54
CA PRO A 150 5.77 5.66 2.58
C PRO A 150 4.92 5.84 3.84
N TYR A 151 4.41 4.74 4.37
CA TYR A 151 3.61 4.66 5.58
C TYR A 151 4.24 3.70 6.57
N GLN A 152 4.27 4.06 7.86
CA GLN A 152 4.84 3.23 8.92
C GLN A 152 4.07 3.33 10.23
N VAL A 153 4.17 2.28 11.05
CA VAL A 153 3.76 2.26 12.45
C VAL A 153 4.65 1.29 13.22
N LEU A 154 5.03 1.66 14.45
CA LEU A 154 5.75 0.79 15.38
C LEU A 154 4.74 0.18 16.36
N LEU A 155 4.72 -1.15 16.43
CA LEU A 155 3.90 -1.91 17.37
C LEU A 155 4.77 -2.41 18.52
N THR A 156 4.22 -2.43 19.74
CA THR A 156 4.92 -2.91 20.94
C THR A 156 4.13 -4.05 21.57
N PHE A 157 4.85 -5.10 21.94
CA PHE A 157 4.29 -6.31 22.52
C PHE A 157 4.98 -6.69 23.82
N SER A 158 4.23 -7.22 24.77
CA SER A 158 4.74 -7.97 25.92
C SER A 158 4.52 -9.46 25.64
N ILE A 159 5.59 -10.23 25.74
CA ILE A 159 5.58 -11.66 25.49
C ILE A 159 5.84 -12.40 26.81
N ASN A 160 4.90 -13.25 27.22
CA ASN A 160 5.07 -14.16 28.32
C ASN A 160 5.24 -15.57 27.77
N TYR A 161 6.30 -16.26 28.17
CA TYR A 161 6.53 -17.63 27.75
C TYR A 161 6.68 -18.57 28.96
N ASN A 162 6.14 -19.77 28.80
CA ASN A 162 6.31 -20.89 29.71
C ASN A 162 6.60 -22.12 28.83
N VAL A 163 7.87 -22.49 28.75
CA VAL A 163 8.38 -23.55 27.86
C VAL A 163 9.17 -24.53 28.68
N CYS A 164 8.96 -25.80 28.45
CA CYS A 164 9.72 -26.84 29.13
C CYS A 164 11.00 -27.18 28.36
N ALA A 165 12.15 -26.94 28.98
CA ALA A 165 13.44 -27.26 28.40
C ALA A 165 13.74 -28.76 28.39
N VAL A 166 13.43 -29.44 29.48
CA VAL A 166 13.60 -30.89 29.64
C VAL A 166 12.36 -31.46 30.30
N GLY A 167 11.76 -32.46 29.67
CA GLY A 167 10.60 -33.17 30.22
C GLY A 167 10.64 -34.66 29.92
N ALA A 168 10.01 -35.44 30.76
CA ALA A 168 9.85 -36.87 30.62
C ALA A 168 8.46 -37.31 31.05
N ALA A 169 7.84 -38.25 30.38
CA ALA A 169 6.56 -38.86 30.71
C ALA A 169 5.42 -37.86 31.06
N GLY A 170 5.37 -36.74 30.34
CA GLY A 170 4.34 -35.72 30.57
C GLY A 170 4.65 -34.69 31.67
N LEU A 171 5.79 -34.81 32.36
CA LEU A 171 6.24 -33.90 33.40
C LEU A 171 7.35 -32.98 32.91
N CYS A 172 7.25 -31.69 33.21
CA CYS A 172 8.33 -30.74 32.99
C CYS A 172 9.32 -30.78 34.15
N LEU A 173 10.58 -31.09 33.87
CA LEU A 173 11.65 -31.13 34.84
C LEU A 173 12.39 -29.78 34.97
N THR A 174 12.48 -29.03 33.85
CA THR A 174 13.13 -27.72 33.82
C THR A 174 12.24 -26.71 33.07
N PRO A 175 11.31 -26.05 33.77
CA PRO A 175 10.51 -25.00 33.14
C PRO A 175 11.37 -23.75 32.89
N GLN A 176 11.24 -23.15 31.71
CA GLN A 176 11.77 -21.83 31.34
C GLN A 176 10.59 -20.87 31.24
N THR A 177 10.51 -19.94 32.14
CA THR A 177 9.45 -18.92 32.16
C THR A 177 10.06 -17.54 32.13
N GLY A 178 9.40 -16.60 31.46
CA GLY A 178 9.85 -15.23 31.43
C GLY A 178 8.92 -14.30 30.67
N THR A 179 9.25 -13.02 30.80
CA THR A 179 8.56 -11.94 30.09
C THR A 179 9.58 -11.10 29.34
N ALA A 180 9.25 -10.75 28.11
CA ALA A 180 10.09 -9.86 27.30
C ALA A 180 9.21 -8.82 26.57
N THR A 181 9.74 -7.63 26.35
CA THR A 181 9.12 -6.63 25.50
C THR A 181 9.82 -6.60 24.14
N THR A 182 9.06 -6.58 23.05
CA THR A 182 9.58 -6.51 21.70
C THR A 182 8.74 -5.59 20.83
N THR A 183 9.28 -5.21 19.67
CA THR A 183 8.58 -4.30 18.75
C THR A 183 8.64 -4.83 17.33
N ILE A 184 7.59 -4.56 16.54
CA ILE A 184 7.57 -4.78 15.10
C ILE A 184 7.36 -3.44 14.41
N LEU A 185 8.25 -3.10 13.48
CA LEU A 185 8.02 -2.02 12.52
C LEU A 185 7.21 -2.58 11.36
N LEU A 186 6.00 -2.05 11.17
CA LEU A 186 5.15 -2.36 10.04
C LEU A 186 5.23 -1.21 9.04
N ASN A 187 5.49 -1.52 7.77
CA ASN A 187 5.64 -0.52 6.73
C ASN A 187 4.89 -0.89 5.45
N MET A 188 4.62 0.12 4.62
CA MET A 188 3.97 0.03 3.33
C MET A 188 4.40 1.21 2.46
N THR A 189 4.54 1.00 1.15
CA THR A 189 4.65 2.08 0.17
C THR A 189 3.39 2.10 -0.68
N VAL A 190 2.58 3.14 -0.56
CA VAL A 190 1.44 3.36 -1.46
C VAL A 190 1.95 3.99 -2.74
N THR A 191 1.68 3.36 -3.88
CA THR A 191 2.11 3.82 -5.20
C THR A 191 1.09 4.74 -5.83
N ASN A 192 1.57 5.66 -6.69
CA ASN A 192 0.71 6.40 -7.61
C ASN A 192 0.16 5.43 -8.67
N ASP A 193 -1.13 5.61 -8.99
CA ASP A 193 -1.80 4.86 -10.02
C ASP A 193 -3.00 5.63 -10.56
N CYS A 194 -3.49 5.26 -11.75
CA CYS A 194 -4.75 5.75 -12.32
C CYS A 194 -5.61 4.54 -12.70
N SER A 195 -6.87 4.55 -12.28
CA SER A 195 -7.78 3.41 -12.47
C SER A 195 -8.64 3.53 -13.72
N THR A 196 -9.06 4.75 -14.05
CA THR A 196 -9.96 5.01 -15.20
C THR A 196 -9.61 6.30 -15.88
N MET A 197 -9.82 6.31 -17.20
CA MET A 197 -9.76 7.52 -18.04
C MET A 197 -10.91 7.47 -19.02
N THR A 198 -11.69 8.55 -19.08
CA THR A 198 -12.79 8.72 -20.01
C THR A 198 -12.44 9.80 -21.01
N THR A 199 -12.42 9.43 -22.29
CA THR A 199 -12.06 10.32 -23.41
C THR A 199 -13.20 10.26 -24.43
N PRO A 200 -14.08 11.27 -24.51
CA PRO A 200 -15.15 11.29 -25.50
C PRO A 200 -14.62 11.60 -26.90
N ASP A 201 -15.28 11.09 -27.92
CA ASP A 201 -15.01 11.43 -29.32
C ASP A 201 -15.30 12.90 -29.60
N VAL A 202 -14.45 13.55 -30.42
CA VAL A 202 -14.67 14.92 -30.89
C VAL A 202 -15.39 14.89 -32.22
N ASN A 203 -16.60 15.41 -32.28
CA ASN A 203 -17.38 15.52 -33.49
C ASN A 203 -17.63 16.99 -33.86
N PHE A 204 -17.01 17.44 -34.94
CA PHE A 204 -17.19 18.81 -35.47
C PHE A 204 -18.48 18.99 -36.27
N ASN A 205 -19.30 17.94 -36.44
CA ASN A 205 -20.47 17.92 -37.29
C ASN A 205 -20.14 18.23 -38.77
N SER A 206 -21.12 18.73 -39.54
CA SER A 206 -20.95 19.10 -40.96
C SER A 206 -21.05 20.60 -41.12
N ALA A 207 -20.19 21.15 -41.98
CA ALA A 207 -20.21 22.55 -42.33
C ALA A 207 -19.83 22.73 -43.82
N PRO A 208 -20.38 23.73 -44.53
CA PRO A 208 -20.10 23.94 -45.94
C PRO A 208 -18.69 24.51 -46.21
N LEU A 209 -18.12 25.21 -45.22
CA LEU A 209 -16.84 25.87 -45.31
C LEU A 209 -16.04 25.65 -44.03
N VAL A 210 -14.71 25.67 -44.14
CA VAL A 210 -13.80 25.48 -42.97
C VAL A 210 -14.11 26.47 -41.83
N GLN A 211 -14.38 27.73 -42.14
CA GLN A 211 -14.68 28.75 -41.13
C GLN A 211 -16.05 28.60 -40.46
N SER A 212 -16.90 27.73 -41.00
CA SER A 212 -18.27 27.51 -40.48
C SER A 212 -18.36 26.35 -39.49
N PHE A 213 -17.28 25.59 -39.27
CA PHE A 213 -17.28 24.52 -38.26
C PHE A 213 -17.40 25.10 -36.88
N PRO A 214 -18.27 24.56 -36.03
CA PRO A 214 -18.38 25.01 -34.65
C PRO A 214 -17.15 24.59 -33.81
N THR A 215 -16.88 25.39 -32.78
CA THR A 215 -15.98 24.93 -31.69
C THR A 215 -16.67 23.85 -30.91
N VAL A 216 -15.98 22.75 -30.60
CA VAL A 216 -16.47 21.65 -29.77
C VAL A 216 -15.85 21.79 -28.41
N SER A 217 -16.68 21.81 -27.37
CA SER A 217 -16.24 21.84 -25.96
C SER A 217 -16.60 20.51 -25.30
N GLN A 218 -15.63 19.87 -24.69
CA GLN A 218 -15.76 18.57 -24.00
C GLN A 218 -14.78 18.47 -22.83
N ALA A 219 -14.76 17.32 -22.15
CA ALA A 219 -13.86 17.08 -21.04
C ALA A 219 -13.31 15.66 -21.08
N ILE A 220 -12.03 15.53 -20.72
CA ILE A 220 -11.41 14.26 -20.33
C ILE A 220 -11.49 14.15 -18.81
N ALA A 221 -11.88 12.99 -18.32
CA ALA A 221 -11.95 12.69 -16.90
C ALA A 221 -11.00 11.54 -16.55
N VAL A 222 -10.18 11.73 -15.50
CA VAL A 222 -9.18 10.75 -15.06
C VAL A 222 -9.29 10.54 -13.56
N THR A 223 -9.37 9.28 -13.14
CA THR A 223 -9.38 8.90 -11.73
C THR A 223 -8.00 8.36 -11.36
N CYS A 224 -7.26 9.09 -10.52
CA CYS A 224 -5.93 8.73 -10.08
C CYS A 224 -5.82 8.78 -8.54
N THR A 225 -4.73 8.26 -7.99
CA THR A 225 -4.42 8.31 -6.56
C THR A 225 -4.56 9.74 -6.03
N LYS A 226 -5.21 9.88 -4.87
CA LYS A 226 -5.40 11.14 -4.17
C LYS A 226 -4.10 11.92 -4.03
N GLY A 227 -4.11 13.20 -4.41
CA GLY A 227 -2.95 14.09 -4.27
C GLY A 227 -1.78 13.76 -5.22
N SER A 228 -1.91 12.82 -6.15
CA SER A 228 -0.84 12.49 -7.09
C SER A 228 -0.58 13.63 -8.09
N THR A 229 0.69 13.79 -8.43
CA THR A 229 1.15 14.73 -9.45
C THR A 229 1.42 13.96 -10.74
N TYR A 230 0.76 14.33 -11.81
CA TYR A 230 0.91 13.73 -13.14
C TYR A 230 0.58 14.75 -14.22
N THR A 231 0.85 14.40 -15.45
CA THR A 231 0.48 15.21 -16.62
C THR A 231 -0.30 14.36 -17.61
N ILE A 232 -1.23 15.00 -18.33
CA ILE A 232 -1.97 14.38 -19.44
C ILE A 232 -1.51 14.98 -20.75
N GLY A 233 -1.15 14.12 -21.69
CA GLY A 233 -0.79 14.48 -23.04
C GLY A 233 -1.80 14.01 -24.06
N ILE A 234 -1.95 14.75 -25.16
CA ILE A 234 -2.68 14.33 -26.36
C ILE A 234 -1.72 14.41 -27.55
N ASN A 235 -1.51 13.30 -28.24
CA ASN A 235 -0.61 13.28 -29.38
C ASN A 235 -1.11 14.14 -30.56
N ASN A 236 -0.32 14.21 -31.63
CA ASN A 236 -0.67 15.00 -32.81
C ASN A 236 -1.59 14.26 -33.79
N GLY A 237 -2.07 13.07 -33.47
CA GLY A 237 -2.91 12.26 -34.34
C GLY A 237 -2.13 11.42 -35.34
N ALA A 238 -2.84 10.54 -36.02
CA ALA A 238 -2.25 9.60 -36.99
C ALA A 238 -1.82 10.29 -38.29
N ASN A 239 -2.38 11.46 -38.60
CA ASN A 239 -2.18 12.14 -39.87
C ASN A 239 -1.49 13.51 -39.74
N ALA A 240 -0.76 13.74 -38.65
CA ALA A 240 -0.12 15.02 -38.38
C ALA A 240 0.95 15.38 -39.40
N LEU A 241 1.10 16.68 -39.64
CA LEU A 241 2.22 17.25 -40.42
C LEU A 241 2.78 18.47 -39.68
N ASN A 242 4.09 18.51 -39.48
CA ASN A 242 4.78 19.63 -38.79
C ASN A 242 4.09 20.02 -37.46
N ASN A 243 3.76 19.05 -36.64
CA ASN A 243 3.02 19.19 -35.36
C ASN A 243 1.56 19.71 -35.50
N VAL A 244 1.02 19.88 -36.69
CA VAL A 244 -0.38 20.24 -36.90
C VAL A 244 -1.22 18.99 -37.02
N ARG A 245 -2.28 18.87 -36.21
CA ARG A 245 -3.27 17.77 -36.27
C ARG A 245 -4.08 17.88 -37.55
N ARG A 246 -4.31 16.75 -38.21
CA ARG A 246 -5.09 16.72 -39.46
C ARG A 246 -6.02 15.50 -39.48
N MET A 247 -7.27 15.73 -39.79
CA MET A 247 -8.20 14.68 -40.21
C MET A 247 -7.98 14.38 -41.69
N VAL A 248 -8.23 13.17 -42.14
CA VAL A 248 -8.05 12.69 -43.51
C VAL A 248 -9.35 12.14 -44.09
N SER A 249 -9.58 12.40 -45.36
CA SER A 249 -10.60 11.77 -46.23
C SER A 249 -9.98 11.46 -47.58
N GLY A 250 -9.68 10.19 -47.87
CA GLY A 250 -8.88 9.79 -49.03
C GLY A 250 -7.50 10.46 -49.03
N SER A 251 -7.21 11.29 -50.03
CA SER A 251 -5.98 12.08 -50.12
C SER A 251 -6.09 13.51 -49.58
N ASN A 252 -7.26 13.91 -49.11
CA ASN A 252 -7.51 15.28 -48.64
C ASN A 252 -7.38 15.38 -47.13
N TYR A 253 -6.91 16.54 -46.66
CA TYR A 253 -6.66 16.78 -45.24
C TYR A 253 -7.41 18.02 -44.76
N MET A 254 -7.83 18.00 -43.49
CA MET A 254 -8.42 19.13 -42.79
C MET A 254 -7.74 19.30 -41.43
N SER A 255 -7.09 20.44 -41.24
CA SER A 255 -6.33 20.74 -40.03
C SER A 255 -7.24 21.19 -38.91
N TYR A 256 -6.94 20.73 -37.68
CA TYR A 256 -7.63 21.09 -36.47
C TYR A 256 -6.65 21.16 -35.30
N ASP A 257 -7.09 21.67 -34.15
CA ASP A 257 -6.30 21.57 -32.94
C ASP A 257 -7.18 21.53 -31.69
N ILE A 258 -6.56 21.15 -30.55
CA ILE A 258 -7.19 21.03 -29.22
C ILE A 258 -6.49 21.97 -28.26
N TYR A 259 -7.27 22.73 -27.52
CA TYR A 259 -6.80 23.75 -26.58
C TYR A 259 -7.31 23.46 -25.17
N LYS A 260 -6.47 23.76 -24.16
CA LYS A 260 -6.82 23.65 -22.75
C LYS A 260 -7.91 24.69 -22.44
N GLU A 261 -9.03 24.24 -21.92
CA GLU A 261 -10.20 25.08 -21.63
C GLU A 261 -10.68 25.88 -22.88
N ALA A 262 -11.21 27.06 -22.67
CA ALA A 262 -11.61 27.98 -23.75
C ALA A 262 -10.49 29.00 -24.07
N THR A 263 -9.20 28.54 -24.07
CA THR A 263 -8.03 29.38 -24.30
C THR A 263 -7.41 29.16 -25.68
N THR A 264 -6.23 29.73 -25.90
CA THR A 264 -5.35 29.47 -27.06
C THR A 264 -4.17 28.56 -26.70
N ASN A 265 -4.10 28.07 -25.44
CA ASN A 265 -3.04 27.18 -24.99
C ASN A 265 -3.26 25.79 -25.57
N ARG A 266 -2.42 25.40 -26.51
CA ARG A 266 -2.49 24.09 -27.16
C ARG A 266 -2.34 22.97 -26.11
N TRP A 267 -3.15 21.92 -26.25
CA TRP A 267 -2.98 20.69 -25.49
C TRP A 267 -2.26 19.65 -26.36
N GLY A 268 -0.99 19.41 -26.06
CA GLY A 268 -0.11 18.50 -26.79
C GLY A 268 0.45 17.38 -25.95
N SER A 269 1.41 16.65 -26.48
CA SER A 269 2.00 15.46 -25.88
C SER A 269 3.34 15.71 -25.18
N SER A 270 3.91 16.92 -25.28
CA SER A 270 5.26 17.20 -24.77
C SER A 270 5.38 18.56 -24.10
N GLY A 271 6.35 18.68 -23.19
CA GLY A 271 6.71 19.92 -22.51
C GLY A 271 5.52 20.62 -21.86
N THR A 272 5.43 21.94 -22.06
CA THR A 272 4.37 22.78 -21.49
C THR A 272 2.99 22.58 -22.14
N GLU A 273 2.93 21.89 -23.27
CA GLU A 273 1.67 21.53 -23.91
C GLU A 273 0.94 20.42 -23.15
N ARG A 274 1.65 19.56 -22.39
CA ARG A 274 0.99 18.61 -21.49
C ARG A 274 0.22 19.37 -20.39
N TRP A 275 -0.89 18.80 -19.94
CA TRP A 275 -1.71 19.42 -18.89
C TRP A 275 -1.44 18.77 -17.54
N THR A 276 -0.95 19.57 -16.57
CA THR A 276 -0.61 19.08 -15.22
C THR A 276 -1.85 18.87 -14.38
N SER A 277 -1.82 17.85 -13.50
CA SER A 277 -2.89 17.57 -12.56
C SER A 277 -3.17 18.74 -11.60
N ALA A 278 -2.15 19.56 -11.31
CA ALA A 278 -2.29 20.73 -10.43
C ALA A 278 -3.21 21.83 -10.99
N THR A 279 -3.39 21.89 -12.32
CA THR A 279 -4.18 22.91 -13.02
C THR A 279 -5.39 22.30 -13.73
N SER A 280 -5.84 21.10 -13.35
CA SER A 280 -7.07 20.49 -13.85
C SER A 280 -8.27 21.42 -13.64
N SER A 281 -9.23 21.38 -14.55
CA SER A 281 -10.41 22.27 -14.51
C SER A 281 -11.27 22.04 -13.26
N GLN A 282 -11.37 20.77 -12.81
CA GLN A 282 -12.11 20.39 -11.60
C GLN A 282 -11.46 19.21 -10.89
N VAL A 283 -11.67 19.12 -9.58
CA VAL A 283 -11.25 17.99 -8.72
C VAL A 283 -12.44 17.59 -7.86
N SER A 284 -12.73 16.30 -7.77
CA SER A 284 -13.77 15.76 -6.87
C SER A 284 -13.41 16.01 -5.39
N THR A 285 -14.41 15.97 -4.52
CA THR A 285 -14.25 16.19 -3.07
C THR A 285 -13.35 15.17 -2.40
N ASP A 286 -13.29 13.93 -2.93
CA ASP A 286 -12.40 12.86 -2.46
C ASP A 286 -10.98 12.95 -3.02
N GLY A 287 -10.73 13.90 -3.96
CA GLY A 287 -9.43 14.16 -4.56
C GLY A 287 -8.99 13.14 -5.62
N LEU A 288 -9.85 12.21 -6.03
CA LEU A 288 -9.52 11.13 -6.97
C LEU A 288 -9.78 11.52 -8.43
N LEU A 289 -11.00 11.99 -8.74
CA LEU A 289 -11.40 12.34 -10.10
C LEU A 289 -10.96 13.76 -10.44
N ARG A 290 -10.25 13.89 -11.55
CA ARG A 290 -9.89 15.19 -12.15
C ARG A 290 -10.49 15.31 -13.53
N THR A 291 -11.03 16.49 -13.83
CA THR A 291 -11.64 16.81 -15.11
C THR A 291 -10.84 17.89 -15.83
N TYR A 292 -10.64 17.72 -17.11
CA TYR A 292 -9.86 18.59 -18.01
C TYR A 292 -10.77 19.04 -19.13
N ASN A 293 -11.36 20.24 -18.99
CA ASN A 293 -12.24 20.81 -19.99
C ASN A 293 -11.40 21.33 -21.17
N TYR A 294 -11.77 21.00 -22.37
CA TYR A 294 -11.03 21.43 -23.56
C TYR A 294 -11.95 21.93 -24.67
N THR A 295 -11.35 22.67 -25.59
CA THR A 295 -12.00 23.06 -26.86
C THR A 295 -11.23 22.51 -28.02
N ALA A 296 -11.92 21.93 -29.00
CA ALA A 296 -11.39 21.52 -30.26
C ALA A 296 -11.92 22.43 -31.39
N LYS A 297 -11.05 22.82 -32.34
CA LYS A 297 -11.39 23.75 -33.40
C LYS A 297 -10.78 23.30 -34.74
N VAL A 298 -11.58 23.34 -35.80
CA VAL A 298 -11.04 23.28 -37.14
C VAL A 298 -10.30 24.61 -37.42
N LEU A 299 -9.08 24.52 -37.97
CA LEU A 299 -8.25 25.70 -38.21
C LEU A 299 -8.75 26.46 -39.45
N THR A 300 -9.07 27.73 -39.30
CA THR A 300 -9.69 28.55 -40.35
C THR A 300 -8.74 29.07 -41.43
N GLY A 301 -7.42 29.06 -41.18
CA GLY A 301 -6.39 29.53 -42.10
C GLY A 301 -6.02 28.55 -43.25
N GLN A 302 -6.90 27.60 -43.56
CA GLN A 302 -6.70 26.60 -44.61
C GLN A 302 -7.75 26.72 -45.73
N VAL A 303 -7.43 26.25 -46.91
CA VAL A 303 -8.41 26.12 -47.99
C VAL A 303 -9.45 25.05 -47.61
N THR A 304 -10.71 25.33 -47.91
CA THR A 304 -11.78 24.34 -47.67
C THR A 304 -11.54 23.12 -48.58
N PRO A 305 -11.32 21.94 -47.98
CA PRO A 305 -11.07 20.74 -48.79
C PRO A 305 -12.39 20.20 -49.37
N PRO A 306 -12.35 19.25 -50.35
CA PRO A 306 -13.52 18.64 -50.94
C PRO A 306 -14.46 18.03 -49.89
N ALA A 307 -15.75 17.94 -50.23
CA ALA A 307 -16.73 17.30 -49.36
C ALA A 307 -16.34 15.83 -49.08
N GLY A 308 -16.48 15.41 -47.84
CA GLY A 308 -16.12 14.04 -47.39
C GLY A 308 -16.22 13.87 -45.89
N THR A 309 -16.06 12.64 -45.43
CA THR A 309 -15.93 12.33 -44.01
C THR A 309 -14.45 12.35 -43.63
N TYR A 310 -14.06 13.29 -42.78
CA TYR A 310 -12.70 13.49 -42.31
C TYR A 310 -12.53 12.91 -40.91
N THR A 311 -11.57 12.02 -40.72
CA THR A 311 -11.28 11.34 -39.45
C THR A 311 -9.83 11.43 -39.07
N ASP A 312 -9.55 11.39 -37.77
CA ASP A 312 -8.21 11.22 -37.20
C ASP A 312 -8.31 10.37 -35.91
N THR A 313 -7.20 9.81 -35.47
CA THR A 313 -7.11 9.06 -34.24
C THR A 313 -6.08 9.70 -33.34
N LEU A 314 -6.50 10.08 -32.13
CA LEU A 314 -5.66 10.65 -31.09
C LEU A 314 -5.37 9.62 -30.00
N ILE A 315 -4.19 9.71 -29.41
CA ILE A 315 -3.81 8.97 -28.21
C ILE A 315 -3.71 9.96 -27.06
N VAL A 316 -4.39 9.64 -25.96
CA VAL A 316 -4.28 10.35 -24.69
C VAL A 316 -3.48 9.49 -23.73
N ASP A 317 -2.47 10.06 -23.07
CA ASP A 317 -1.60 9.39 -22.12
C ASP A 317 -1.49 10.15 -20.80
N VAL A 318 -1.26 9.38 -19.71
CA VAL A 318 -0.94 9.89 -18.39
C VAL A 318 0.52 9.59 -18.10
N ALA A 319 1.28 10.56 -17.59
CA ALA A 319 2.67 10.40 -17.17
C ALA A 319 2.87 10.96 -15.75
N PHE A 320 3.48 10.14 -14.86
CA PHE A 320 3.89 10.48 -13.51
C PHE A 320 5.29 11.07 -13.45
#